data_b5531cc24f46d0f45605dfad877e5e49
#
_entry.id   b5531cc24f46d0f45605dfad877e5e49
#
_cell.length_a   1.000
_cell.length_b   1.000
_cell.length_c   1.000
_cell.angle_alpha   90.00
_cell.angle_beta   90.00
_cell.angle_gamma   90.00
#
_symmetry.space_group_name_H-M   'P 1'
#
loop_
_entity.id
_entity.type
_entity.pdbx_description
1 polymer ?
#
loop_
_entity_poly.entity_id
_entity_poly.type
_entity_poly.pdbx_seq_one_letter_code
_entity_poly.pdbx_strand_id
1 'polypeptide(L)'
;MAIKLTDVVTVMKSKWTYGDKFFGYTEEFNDNHNTQYPSLLITPPTSVFPEVGLNNGWENYTFEVYFSDLYNRTAQQNEAIDQRWENLQDLGTEWLDNFLKYYQAFAPILAFLEDESVTVERNKEVANDQLIQIKMTFTWRVLSKCFRPQSTYPNQLSGLVSWLRADSNVTFDIPTKRVSVVGDGSGNSNGANQGTTSLQPLRYSYNGASDKTTLNFNATNSNILISDNNFITGAPTELEFSIFEVSKINSVSNASVGYYYATDGSFIEMGTNAGGNYEVSVGDGTSLMTVNTGTVNTGTHHIAALRKTSQTIHFDYHDSANSISNLQNTNPVFVLGTSFQNNKFTVGGTQKSATRYLDGDLQEVIIYDKKLNDFDTAKVIDYLNKKYRIY
;
A
#
# COMPACT_ATOMS: atom_id res chain seq x y z
N MET A 1 -5.79 -8.20 -4.72
CA MET A 1 -6.52 -8.96 -5.77
C MET A 1 -6.03 -8.47 -7.12
N ALA A 2 -5.66 -9.32 -8.09
CA ALA A 2 -5.26 -8.82 -9.41
C ALA A 2 -6.51 -8.70 -10.28
N ILE A 3 -6.64 -7.57 -10.94
CA ILE A 3 -7.68 -7.38 -11.94
C ILE A 3 -7.26 -8.15 -13.20
N LYS A 4 -8.10 -9.06 -13.68
CA LYS A 4 -7.90 -9.74 -14.96
C LYS A 4 -8.55 -8.92 -16.06
N LEU A 5 -7.97 -8.94 -17.26
CA LEU A 5 -8.58 -8.30 -18.42
C LEU A 5 -10.03 -8.76 -18.66
N THR A 6 -10.28 -10.07 -18.48
CA THR A 6 -11.64 -10.63 -18.56
C THR A 6 -12.61 -10.03 -17.56
N ASP A 7 -12.12 -9.68 -16.37
CA ASP A 7 -12.96 -9.04 -15.34
C ASP A 7 -13.29 -7.59 -15.74
N VAL A 8 -12.29 -6.88 -16.31
CA VAL A 8 -12.47 -5.51 -16.85
C VAL A 8 -13.53 -5.51 -17.94
N VAL A 9 -13.40 -6.39 -18.95
CA VAL A 9 -14.37 -6.50 -20.05
C VAL A 9 -15.75 -6.90 -19.54
N THR A 10 -15.83 -7.80 -18.57
CA THR A 10 -17.11 -8.19 -17.94
C THR A 10 -17.79 -7.00 -17.28
N VAL A 11 -17.04 -6.19 -16.55
CA VAL A 11 -17.57 -4.96 -15.93
C VAL A 11 -18.00 -3.96 -17.01
N MET A 12 -17.18 -3.70 -18.02
CA MET A 12 -17.53 -2.84 -19.16
C MET A 12 -18.86 -3.24 -19.78
N LYS A 13 -19.02 -4.52 -20.12
CA LYS A 13 -20.28 -5.05 -20.66
C LYS A 13 -21.45 -4.89 -19.70
N SER A 14 -21.23 -5.07 -18.40
CA SER A 14 -22.30 -4.95 -17.39
C SER A 14 -22.84 -3.53 -17.24
N LYS A 15 -22.04 -2.51 -17.59
CA LYS A 15 -22.42 -1.10 -17.49
C LYS A 15 -23.22 -0.61 -18.70
N TRP A 16 -23.32 -1.41 -19.78
CA TRP A 16 -24.17 -1.12 -20.91
C TRP A 16 -25.57 -1.73 -20.67
N THR A 17 -26.59 -0.89 -20.67
CA THR A 17 -27.96 -1.30 -20.32
C THR A 17 -28.96 -1.12 -21.45
N TYR A 18 -28.53 -0.64 -22.62
CA TYR A 18 -29.44 -0.22 -23.68
C TYR A 18 -29.75 -1.33 -24.69
N GLY A 19 -28.79 -1.82 -25.42
CA GLY A 19 -28.97 -2.85 -26.44
C GLY A 19 -27.94 -3.98 -26.31
N ASP A 20 -27.57 -4.55 -27.45
CA ASP A 20 -26.60 -5.63 -27.47
C ASP A 20 -25.18 -5.18 -27.15
N LYS A 21 -24.38 -6.09 -26.65
CA LYS A 21 -23.00 -5.85 -26.20
C LYS A 21 -22.08 -6.98 -26.62
N PHE A 22 -21.05 -6.62 -27.35
CA PHE A 22 -20.10 -7.54 -27.95
C PHE A 22 -18.69 -7.34 -27.40
N PHE A 23 -17.88 -8.36 -27.51
CA PHE A 23 -16.44 -8.27 -27.33
C PHE A 23 -15.78 -9.10 -28.43
N GLY A 24 -15.06 -8.46 -29.32
CA GLY A 24 -14.46 -9.10 -30.49
C GLY A 24 -13.99 -8.04 -31.49
N TYR A 25 -13.68 -8.50 -32.67
CA TYR A 25 -13.25 -7.63 -33.77
C TYR A 25 -14.47 -7.07 -34.52
N THR A 26 -14.25 -5.95 -35.23
CA THR A 26 -15.31 -5.26 -35.99
C THR A 26 -15.92 -6.14 -37.08
N GLU A 27 -15.14 -7.06 -37.65
CA GLU A 27 -15.61 -8.00 -38.64
C GLU A 27 -16.63 -8.99 -38.08
N GLU A 28 -16.40 -9.49 -36.85
CA GLU A 28 -17.33 -10.40 -36.16
C GLU A 28 -18.64 -9.72 -35.78
N PHE A 29 -18.61 -8.42 -35.53
CA PHE A 29 -19.80 -7.62 -35.25
C PHE A 29 -20.69 -7.47 -36.49
N ASN A 30 -20.10 -7.26 -37.65
CA ASN A 30 -20.81 -7.04 -38.90
C ASN A 30 -21.56 -8.29 -39.40
N ASP A 31 -21.18 -9.48 -38.96
CA ASP A 31 -21.84 -10.74 -39.31
C ASP A 31 -23.10 -11.03 -38.47
N ASN A 32 -23.40 -10.19 -37.50
CA ASN A 32 -24.50 -10.42 -36.56
C ASN A 32 -25.80 -9.68 -36.99
N HIS A 33 -26.61 -10.35 -37.82
CA HIS A 33 -27.79 -9.77 -38.45
C HIS A 33 -28.98 -9.43 -37.52
N ASN A 34 -28.92 -9.78 -36.22
CA ASN A 34 -30.00 -9.56 -35.27
C ASN A 34 -29.64 -8.61 -34.12
N THR A 35 -28.66 -7.75 -34.34
CA THR A 35 -28.18 -6.80 -33.30
C THR A 35 -29.29 -5.82 -32.90
N GLN A 36 -29.52 -5.71 -31.59
CA GLN A 36 -30.37 -4.70 -30.99
C GLN A 36 -29.60 -3.40 -30.74
N TYR A 37 -30.12 -2.30 -31.26
CA TYR A 37 -29.51 -0.99 -31.17
C TYR A 37 -30.18 -0.11 -30.12
N PRO A 38 -29.48 0.89 -29.54
CA PRO A 38 -28.05 1.13 -29.74
C PRO A 38 -27.19 0.01 -29.14
N SER A 39 -26.09 -0.33 -29.80
CA SER A 39 -25.22 -1.45 -29.41
C SER A 39 -23.83 -0.99 -29.00
N LEU A 40 -23.16 -1.82 -28.18
CA LEU A 40 -21.80 -1.64 -27.68
C LEU A 40 -20.90 -2.73 -28.25
N LEU A 41 -19.80 -2.35 -28.90
CA LEU A 41 -18.70 -3.24 -29.26
C LEU A 41 -17.44 -2.80 -28.52
N ILE A 42 -16.81 -3.71 -27.78
CA ILE A 42 -15.52 -3.52 -27.16
C ILE A 42 -14.52 -4.36 -27.94
N THR A 43 -13.51 -3.74 -28.53
CA THR A 43 -12.46 -4.50 -29.22
C THR A 43 -11.41 -5.02 -28.22
N PRO A 44 -10.71 -6.13 -28.56
CA PRO A 44 -9.59 -6.57 -27.77
C PRO A 44 -8.55 -5.44 -27.64
N PRO A 45 -8.18 -5.05 -26.40
CA PRO A 45 -7.28 -3.93 -26.21
C PRO A 45 -5.87 -4.26 -26.68
N THR A 46 -5.18 -3.25 -27.19
CA THR A 46 -3.74 -3.31 -27.32
C THR A 46 -3.09 -3.10 -25.95
N SER A 47 -2.24 -4.03 -25.52
CA SER A 47 -1.47 -3.86 -24.30
C SER A 47 -0.07 -3.34 -24.62
N VAL A 48 0.35 -2.29 -23.94
CA VAL A 48 1.73 -1.82 -23.94
C VAL A 48 2.28 -2.07 -22.55
N PHE A 49 3.25 -2.97 -22.44
CA PHE A 49 4.08 -3.03 -21.27
C PHE A 49 5.01 -1.80 -21.32
N PRO A 50 4.88 -0.85 -20.39
CA PRO A 50 5.86 0.21 -20.28
C PRO A 50 7.22 -0.46 -20.04
N GLU A 51 8.28 0.10 -20.61
CA GLU A 51 9.65 -0.44 -20.54
C GLU A 51 9.97 -0.98 -19.16
N VAL A 52 10.40 -2.24 -19.13
CA VAL A 52 10.79 -2.96 -17.93
C VAL A 52 11.82 -2.13 -17.16
N GLY A 53 11.42 -1.56 -16.05
CA GLY A 53 12.30 -0.84 -15.12
C GLY A 53 11.87 0.57 -14.72
N LEU A 54 10.98 1.25 -15.44
CA LEU A 54 10.63 2.64 -15.17
C LEU A 54 9.22 2.89 -14.62
N ASN A 55 8.27 1.98 -14.78
CA ASN A 55 6.85 2.22 -14.49
C ASN A 55 6.20 1.30 -13.45
N ASN A 56 6.94 0.88 -12.43
CA ASN A 56 6.36 0.30 -11.20
C ASN A 56 5.32 -0.83 -11.37
N GLY A 57 5.39 -1.58 -12.48
CA GLY A 57 4.50 -2.72 -12.70
C GLY A 57 3.11 -2.39 -13.23
N TRP A 58 2.90 -1.22 -13.75
CA TRP A 58 1.65 -0.86 -14.43
C TRP A 58 1.63 -1.36 -15.87
N GLU A 59 0.49 -1.87 -16.31
CA GLU A 59 0.21 -2.29 -17.66
C GLU A 59 -0.86 -1.37 -18.24
N ASN A 60 -0.61 -0.80 -19.42
CA ASN A 60 -1.53 0.08 -20.11
C ASN A 60 -2.33 -0.73 -21.12
N TYR A 61 -3.63 -0.75 -20.98
CA TYR A 61 -4.57 -1.31 -21.93
C TYR A 61 -5.28 -0.17 -22.68
N THR A 62 -5.02 -0.02 -23.96
CA THR A 62 -5.76 0.91 -24.79
C THR A 62 -6.97 0.19 -25.37
N PHE A 63 -8.15 0.62 -24.98
CA PHE A 63 -9.43 0.12 -25.46
C PHE A 63 -9.97 1.01 -26.56
N GLU A 64 -10.52 0.38 -27.59
CA GLU A 64 -11.42 1.00 -28.55
C GLU A 64 -12.81 0.46 -28.28
N VAL A 65 -13.75 1.37 -28.07
CA VAL A 65 -15.14 1.03 -27.76
C VAL A 65 -16.04 1.76 -28.75
N TYR A 66 -16.89 1.01 -29.39
CA TYR A 66 -17.78 1.52 -30.42
C TYR A 66 -19.22 1.48 -29.94
N PHE A 67 -19.88 2.62 -29.98
CA PHE A 67 -21.29 2.78 -29.76
C PHE A 67 -21.95 2.97 -31.11
N SER A 68 -22.89 2.09 -31.49
CA SER A 68 -23.48 2.08 -32.82
C SER A 68 -25.00 2.18 -32.74
N ASP A 69 -25.60 2.93 -33.66
CA ASP A 69 -27.03 3.01 -33.83
C ASP A 69 -27.40 2.99 -35.32
N LEU A 70 -28.60 2.53 -35.62
CA LEU A 70 -29.14 2.56 -36.98
C LEU A 70 -29.62 3.95 -37.34
N TYR A 71 -29.35 4.41 -38.56
CA TYR A 71 -30.00 5.59 -39.08
C TYR A 71 -30.77 5.27 -40.36
N ASN A 72 -31.93 5.93 -40.52
CA ASN A 72 -32.76 5.73 -41.71
C ASN A 72 -32.40 6.81 -42.76
N ARG A 73 -31.90 6.37 -43.94
CA ARG A 73 -31.53 7.24 -45.06
C ARG A 73 -32.72 8.07 -45.62
N THR A 74 -33.95 7.62 -45.39
CA THR A 74 -35.14 8.31 -45.91
C THR A 74 -35.55 9.54 -45.09
N ALA A 75 -35.01 9.72 -43.90
CA ALA A 75 -35.20 10.94 -43.12
C ALA A 75 -34.20 12.01 -43.61
N GLN A 76 -34.71 12.92 -44.43
CA GLN A 76 -33.95 13.92 -45.19
C GLN A 76 -33.29 15.04 -44.36
N GLN A 77 -32.81 14.82 -43.15
CA GLN A 77 -32.31 15.95 -42.37
C GLN A 77 -30.97 15.62 -41.68
N ASN A 78 -29.95 16.39 -42.04
CA ASN A 78 -28.63 16.35 -41.38
C ASN A 78 -28.74 16.59 -39.86
N GLU A 79 -29.68 17.42 -39.43
CA GLU A 79 -29.97 17.67 -38.01
C GLU A 79 -30.37 16.39 -37.23
N ALA A 80 -31.10 15.48 -37.85
CA ALA A 80 -31.48 14.22 -37.21
C ALA A 80 -30.28 13.28 -36.98
N ILE A 81 -29.26 13.38 -37.82
CA ILE A 81 -28.03 12.60 -37.71
C ILE A 81 -27.14 13.17 -36.62
N ASP A 82 -26.97 14.48 -36.57
CA ASP A 82 -26.20 15.14 -35.54
C ASP A 82 -26.78 14.89 -34.14
N GLN A 83 -28.11 14.96 -33.99
CA GLN A 83 -28.78 14.64 -32.75
C GLN A 83 -28.56 13.18 -32.30
N ARG A 84 -28.53 12.25 -33.24
CA ARG A 84 -28.22 10.85 -32.92
C ARG A 84 -26.79 10.64 -32.49
N TRP A 85 -25.81 11.33 -33.09
CA TRP A 85 -24.45 11.31 -32.63
C TRP A 85 -24.30 11.91 -31.23
N GLU A 86 -24.99 13.01 -30.95
CA GLU A 86 -25.03 13.59 -29.60
C GLU A 86 -25.58 12.58 -28.60
N ASN A 87 -26.71 11.95 -28.92
CA ASN A 87 -27.34 10.94 -28.06
C ASN A 87 -26.37 9.74 -27.83
N LEU A 88 -25.71 9.24 -28.88
CA LEU A 88 -24.73 8.16 -28.71
C LEU A 88 -23.50 8.59 -27.90
N GLN A 89 -23.07 9.82 -28.06
CA GLN A 89 -21.97 10.39 -27.28
C GLN A 89 -22.34 10.51 -25.81
N ASP A 90 -23.58 10.94 -25.50
CA ASP A 90 -24.09 11.02 -24.14
C ASP A 90 -24.18 9.63 -23.50
N LEU A 91 -24.70 8.62 -24.23
CA LEU A 91 -24.72 7.22 -23.79
C LEU A 91 -23.31 6.67 -23.53
N GLY A 92 -22.37 6.97 -24.41
CA GLY A 92 -20.97 6.56 -24.25
C GLY A 92 -20.30 7.22 -23.05
N THR A 93 -20.59 8.50 -22.82
CA THR A 93 -20.07 9.25 -21.66
C THR A 93 -20.67 8.71 -20.36
N GLU A 94 -21.98 8.48 -20.32
CA GLU A 94 -22.65 7.87 -19.17
C GLU A 94 -22.09 6.46 -18.87
N TRP A 95 -21.89 5.66 -19.91
CA TRP A 95 -21.30 4.34 -19.76
C TRP A 95 -19.88 4.40 -19.17
N LEU A 96 -19.02 5.30 -19.69
CA LEU A 96 -17.66 5.46 -19.18
C LEU A 96 -17.68 5.93 -17.73
N ASP A 97 -18.52 6.89 -17.38
CA ASP A 97 -18.68 7.38 -16.00
C ASP A 97 -19.12 6.27 -15.04
N ASN A 98 -20.08 5.43 -15.43
CA ASN A 98 -20.54 4.29 -14.67
C ASN A 98 -19.44 3.19 -14.51
N PHE A 99 -18.63 3.02 -15.54
CA PHE A 99 -17.46 2.13 -15.48
C PHE A 99 -16.41 2.66 -14.51
N LEU A 100 -16.06 3.95 -14.59
CA LEU A 100 -15.10 4.60 -13.71
C LEU A 100 -15.54 4.58 -12.25
N LYS A 101 -16.80 4.91 -11.97
CA LYS A 101 -17.40 4.87 -10.63
C LYS A 101 -17.30 3.47 -10.01
N TYR A 102 -17.49 2.43 -10.79
CA TYR A 102 -17.34 1.06 -10.29
C TYR A 102 -15.92 0.81 -9.81
N TYR A 103 -14.90 1.17 -10.59
CA TYR A 103 -13.51 0.93 -10.20
C TYR A 103 -13.03 1.86 -9.08
N GLN A 104 -13.47 3.09 -9.05
CA GLN A 104 -13.17 4.01 -7.94
C GLN A 104 -13.72 3.49 -6.60
N ALA A 105 -14.87 2.83 -6.62
CA ALA A 105 -15.46 2.25 -5.40
C ALA A 105 -14.76 0.97 -4.92
N PHE A 106 -14.26 0.12 -5.86
CA PHE A 106 -13.80 -1.23 -5.52
C PHE A 106 -12.30 -1.45 -5.64
N ALA A 107 -11.59 -0.65 -6.42
CA ALA A 107 -10.17 -0.87 -6.69
C ALA A 107 -9.38 0.43 -7.03
N PRO A 108 -9.49 1.51 -6.26
CA PRO A 108 -8.91 2.81 -6.63
C PRO A 108 -7.38 2.81 -6.74
N ILE A 109 -6.71 1.81 -6.16
CA ILE A 109 -5.24 1.69 -6.13
C ILE A 109 -4.72 0.75 -7.23
N LEU A 110 -5.61 -0.07 -7.82
CA LEU A 110 -5.21 -1.16 -8.72
C LEU A 110 -5.46 -0.87 -10.20
N ALA A 111 -6.29 0.13 -10.51
CA ALA A 111 -6.60 0.51 -11.88
C ALA A 111 -7.18 1.93 -11.94
N PHE A 112 -6.81 2.69 -12.96
CA PHE A 112 -7.32 4.03 -13.20
C PHE A 112 -7.27 4.40 -14.68
N LEU A 113 -8.08 5.37 -15.07
CA LEU A 113 -8.03 5.99 -16.39
C LEU A 113 -6.81 6.90 -16.46
N GLU A 114 -6.03 6.81 -17.53
CA GLU A 114 -4.94 7.75 -17.79
C GLU A 114 -5.52 9.11 -18.18
N ASP A 115 -5.10 10.15 -17.50
CA ASP A 115 -5.57 11.51 -17.77
C ASP A 115 -5.33 11.89 -19.24
N GLU A 116 -6.30 12.59 -19.84
CA GLU A 116 -6.27 13.04 -21.25
C GLU A 116 -6.23 11.91 -22.29
N SER A 117 -6.44 10.65 -21.88
CA SER A 117 -6.40 9.52 -22.84
C SER A 117 -7.71 9.29 -23.59
N VAL A 118 -8.80 9.96 -23.21
CA VAL A 118 -10.13 9.75 -23.82
C VAL A 118 -10.24 10.57 -25.09
N THR A 119 -10.38 9.89 -26.23
CA THR A 119 -10.70 10.51 -27.52
C THR A 119 -12.03 9.99 -28.05
N VAL A 120 -12.78 10.84 -28.75
CA VAL A 120 -14.07 10.50 -29.35
C VAL A 120 -14.04 10.84 -30.84
N GLU A 121 -14.32 9.85 -31.65
CA GLU A 121 -14.40 9.97 -33.12
C GLU A 121 -15.82 9.63 -33.60
N ARG A 122 -16.34 10.41 -34.55
CA ARG A 122 -17.64 10.17 -35.19
C ARG A 122 -17.45 9.50 -36.53
N ASN A 123 -18.00 8.32 -36.71
CA ASN A 123 -17.95 7.56 -37.96
C ASN A 123 -19.35 7.43 -38.55
N LYS A 124 -19.46 7.73 -39.82
CA LYS A 124 -20.69 7.58 -40.60
C LYS A 124 -20.49 6.48 -41.65
N GLU A 125 -21.54 5.67 -41.86
CA GLU A 125 -21.53 4.61 -42.86
C GLU A 125 -20.45 3.55 -42.64
N VAL A 126 -20.36 3.04 -41.43
CA VAL A 126 -19.53 1.87 -41.17
C VAL A 126 -20.25 0.64 -41.73
N ALA A 127 -19.70 0.09 -42.83
CA ALA A 127 -20.28 -0.99 -43.61
C ALA A 127 -21.58 -0.61 -44.37
N ASN A 128 -22.16 -1.57 -45.07
CA ASN A 128 -23.39 -1.38 -45.89
C ASN A 128 -24.68 -1.14 -45.07
N ASP A 129 -24.61 -1.04 -43.75
CA ASP A 129 -25.76 -1.22 -42.86
C ASP A 129 -26.39 0.09 -42.32
N GLN A 130 -26.06 1.23 -42.94
CA GLN A 130 -26.66 2.52 -42.48
C GLN A 130 -26.41 2.79 -40.99
N LEU A 131 -25.22 2.51 -40.50
CA LEU A 131 -24.83 2.74 -39.12
C LEU A 131 -24.23 4.13 -38.92
N ILE A 132 -24.59 4.77 -37.84
CA ILE A 132 -23.79 5.82 -37.22
C ILE A 132 -23.05 5.22 -36.05
N GLN A 133 -21.84 5.64 -35.84
CA GLN A 133 -20.99 5.07 -34.82
C GLN A 133 -20.13 6.14 -34.16
N ILE A 134 -20.01 6.05 -32.86
CA ILE A 134 -19.02 6.79 -32.08
C ILE A 134 -17.96 5.80 -31.62
N LYS A 135 -16.72 6.07 -31.96
CA LYS A 135 -15.54 5.37 -31.44
C LYS A 135 -15.00 6.18 -30.27
N MET A 136 -14.91 5.55 -29.12
CA MET A 136 -14.24 6.07 -27.94
C MET A 136 -12.95 5.27 -27.71
N THR A 137 -11.82 5.96 -27.67
CA THR A 137 -10.52 5.35 -27.35
C THR A 137 -10.05 5.90 -26.02
N PHE A 138 -9.61 5.01 -25.12
CA PHE A 138 -9.05 5.41 -23.83
C PHE A 138 -8.01 4.40 -23.33
N THR A 139 -7.07 4.88 -22.52
CA THR A 139 -6.05 4.04 -21.90
C THR A 139 -6.39 3.76 -20.45
N TRP A 140 -6.53 2.50 -20.13
CA TRP A 140 -6.80 1.98 -18.80
C TRP A 140 -5.53 1.39 -18.21
N ARG A 141 -5.04 1.96 -17.12
CA ARG A 141 -3.85 1.49 -16.41
C ARG A 141 -4.25 0.51 -15.33
N VAL A 142 -3.63 -0.66 -15.36
CA VAL A 142 -3.88 -1.74 -14.38
C VAL A 142 -2.57 -2.19 -13.78
N LEU A 143 -2.54 -2.41 -12.50
CA LEU A 143 -1.38 -3.02 -11.86
C LEU A 143 -1.25 -4.47 -12.33
N SER A 144 -0.22 -4.74 -13.12
CA SER A 144 0.01 -6.05 -13.72
C SER A 144 0.29 -7.12 -12.69
N LYS A 145 -0.23 -8.34 -12.94
CA LYS A 145 0.07 -9.51 -12.11
C LYS A 145 1.55 -9.88 -12.09
N CYS A 146 2.26 -9.60 -13.19
CA CYS A 146 3.69 -9.88 -13.28
C CYS A 146 4.51 -9.02 -12.31
N PHE A 147 3.95 -7.87 -11.92
CA PHE A 147 4.53 -6.94 -10.96
C PHE A 147 3.78 -6.87 -9.63
N ARG A 148 2.90 -7.82 -9.33
CA ARG A 148 2.66 -8.03 -7.92
C ARG A 148 4.03 -8.19 -7.30
N PRO A 149 4.40 -7.33 -6.36
CA PRO A 149 5.63 -7.56 -5.65
C PRO A 149 5.53 -9.01 -5.17
N GLN A 150 6.33 -9.91 -5.75
CA GLN A 150 6.54 -11.20 -5.11
C GLN A 150 6.89 -10.80 -3.70
N SER A 151 6.31 -11.46 -2.71
CA SER A 151 6.65 -11.19 -1.32
C SER A 151 8.17 -11.30 -1.24
N THR A 152 8.80 -10.13 -1.38
CA THR A 152 10.24 -10.01 -1.43
C THR A 152 10.64 -10.13 0.02
N TYR A 153 11.42 -11.12 0.35
CA TYR A 153 12.00 -11.17 1.67
C TYR A 153 12.73 -9.86 1.92
N PRO A 154 12.64 -9.27 3.10
CA PRO A 154 13.27 -7.98 3.40
C PRO A 154 14.73 -7.88 2.95
N ASN A 155 15.50 -8.98 3.04
CA ASN A 155 16.92 -9.07 2.64
C ASN A 155 17.16 -9.02 1.12
N GLN A 156 16.15 -9.00 0.29
CA GLN A 156 16.26 -8.79 -1.17
C GLN A 156 16.26 -7.30 -1.54
N LEU A 157 15.91 -6.43 -0.60
CA LEU A 157 15.99 -4.99 -0.78
C LEU A 157 17.32 -4.48 -0.20
N SER A 158 17.99 -3.59 -0.94
CA SER A 158 19.24 -2.97 -0.45
C SER A 158 18.95 -2.05 0.74
N GLY A 159 19.94 -1.88 1.61
CA GLY A 159 19.85 -1.01 2.79
C GLY A 159 19.18 -1.65 4.01
N LEU A 160 18.90 -2.96 3.99
CA LEU A 160 18.44 -3.65 5.18
C LEU A 160 19.56 -3.67 6.22
N VAL A 161 19.31 -3.09 7.40
CA VAL A 161 20.30 -3.00 8.48
C VAL A 161 19.95 -3.85 9.69
N SER A 162 18.68 -4.08 9.97
CA SER A 162 18.25 -4.99 11.03
C SER A 162 16.91 -5.64 10.67
N TRP A 163 16.81 -6.93 11.03
CA TRP A 163 15.60 -7.73 10.84
C TRP A 163 15.38 -8.64 12.04
N LEU A 164 14.57 -8.19 12.98
CA LEU A 164 14.24 -8.87 14.22
C LEU A 164 12.93 -9.64 14.09
N ARG A 165 12.95 -10.93 14.40
CA ARG A 165 11.78 -11.81 14.28
C ARG A 165 11.57 -12.64 15.54
N ALA A 166 10.34 -12.68 16.03
CA ALA A 166 9.96 -13.50 17.17
C ALA A 166 10.05 -15.01 16.88
N ASP A 167 9.92 -15.40 15.61
CA ASP A 167 9.90 -16.80 15.16
C ASP A 167 11.29 -17.39 14.87
N SER A 168 12.33 -16.56 14.80
CA SER A 168 13.68 -16.99 14.37
C SER A 168 14.79 -16.30 15.14
N ASN A 169 15.87 -17.02 15.38
CA ASN A 169 17.10 -16.52 16.03
C ASN A 169 16.87 -15.95 17.44
N VAL A 170 15.95 -16.55 18.22
CA VAL A 170 15.60 -16.08 19.56
C VAL A 170 16.23 -16.99 20.62
N THR A 171 17.05 -16.40 21.49
CA THR A 171 17.57 -17.07 22.69
C THR A 171 16.65 -16.77 23.87
N PHE A 172 16.11 -17.81 24.48
CA PHE A 172 15.20 -17.68 25.60
C PHE A 172 15.36 -18.82 26.59
N ASP A 173 15.01 -18.57 27.85
CA ASP A 173 14.96 -19.58 28.90
C ASP A 173 13.67 -20.40 28.76
N ILE A 174 13.82 -21.73 28.59
CA ILE A 174 12.69 -22.63 28.30
C ILE A 174 11.64 -22.64 29.43
N PRO A 175 12.03 -22.79 30.72
CA PRO A 175 11.06 -22.79 31.82
C PRO A 175 10.28 -21.51 31.95
N THR A 176 10.93 -20.36 31.87
CA THR A 176 10.30 -19.05 32.11
C THR A 176 9.82 -18.38 30.81
N LYS A 177 10.21 -18.87 29.64
CA LYS A 177 9.99 -18.28 28.33
C LYS A 177 10.56 -16.87 28.14
N ARG A 178 11.44 -16.42 29.02
CA ARG A 178 12.05 -15.09 28.99
C ARG A 178 13.11 -15.01 27.90
N VAL A 179 13.03 -13.95 27.09
CA VAL A 179 13.89 -13.74 25.94
C VAL A 179 15.04 -12.82 26.30
N SER A 180 16.25 -13.34 26.20
CA SER A 180 17.49 -12.59 26.43
C SER A 180 18.06 -11.98 25.16
N VAL A 181 17.86 -12.63 24.00
CA VAL A 181 18.42 -12.16 22.71
C VAL A 181 17.41 -12.43 21.58
N VAL A 182 17.24 -11.47 20.70
CA VAL A 182 16.65 -11.63 19.38
C VAL A 182 17.74 -11.34 18.35
N GLY A 183 18.21 -12.38 17.67
CA GLY A 183 19.25 -12.25 16.66
C GLY A 183 18.74 -11.60 15.39
N ASP A 184 19.66 -10.94 14.71
CA ASP A 184 19.39 -10.25 13.45
C ASP A 184 19.30 -11.22 12.27
N GLY A 185 18.25 -11.10 11.47
CA GLY A 185 18.05 -11.84 10.22
C GLY A 185 18.60 -11.14 8.97
N SER A 186 19.10 -9.92 9.10
CA SER A 186 19.67 -9.17 7.96
C SER A 186 21.08 -9.63 7.58
N GLY A 187 21.80 -10.27 8.51
CA GLY A 187 23.20 -10.65 8.35
C GLY A 187 24.20 -9.58 8.83
N ASN A 188 23.73 -8.43 9.32
CA ASN A 188 24.60 -7.33 9.78
C ASN A 188 24.95 -7.38 11.27
N SER A 189 24.49 -8.42 11.97
CA SER A 189 24.72 -8.61 13.42
C SER A 189 24.12 -7.49 14.29
N ASN A 190 23.00 -6.91 13.86
CA ASN A 190 22.27 -5.85 14.55
C ASN A 190 21.08 -6.42 15.33
N GLY A 191 21.33 -7.41 16.15
CA GLY A 191 20.33 -8.01 17.04
C GLY A 191 19.91 -7.08 18.18
N ALA A 192 19.04 -7.57 19.04
CA ALA A 192 18.60 -6.87 20.25
C ALA A 192 18.65 -7.81 21.45
N ASN A 193 19.07 -7.28 22.61
CA ASN A 193 19.25 -8.08 23.81
C ASN A 193 18.71 -7.41 25.08
N GLN A 194 18.54 -8.21 26.14
CA GLN A 194 18.23 -7.76 27.48
C GLN A 194 18.89 -8.68 28.51
N GLY A 195 19.91 -8.16 29.17
CA GLY A 195 20.66 -8.90 30.20
C GLY A 195 19.93 -9.05 31.54
N THR A 196 19.01 -8.11 31.86
CA THR A 196 18.27 -8.13 33.13
C THR A 196 17.00 -8.97 32.99
N THR A 197 16.96 -10.11 33.67
CA THR A 197 15.87 -11.11 33.54
C THR A 197 14.48 -10.54 33.78
N SER A 198 14.32 -9.63 34.75
CA SER A 198 13.00 -9.02 35.04
C SER A 198 12.48 -8.13 33.91
N LEU A 199 13.36 -7.59 33.06
CA LEU A 199 13.02 -6.71 31.94
C LEU A 199 12.90 -7.47 30.60
N GLN A 200 13.14 -8.77 30.59
CA GLN A 200 13.03 -9.61 29.39
C GLN A 200 11.57 -9.84 29.02
N PRO A 201 11.18 -9.66 27.74
CA PRO A 201 9.86 -10.05 27.26
C PRO A 201 9.70 -11.58 27.26
N LEU A 202 8.46 -12.03 27.15
CA LEU A 202 8.15 -13.46 27.08
C LEU A 202 7.93 -13.90 25.64
N ARG A 203 8.39 -15.11 25.29
CA ARG A 203 8.11 -15.71 23.99
C ARG A 203 6.90 -16.62 24.07
N TYR A 204 5.90 -16.34 23.24
CA TYR A 204 4.74 -17.19 23.09
C TYR A 204 4.63 -17.73 21.67
N SER A 205 4.35 -19.03 21.53
CA SER A 205 3.89 -19.65 20.29
C SER A 205 2.38 -19.78 20.39
N TYR A 206 1.65 -19.15 19.52
CA TYR A 206 0.20 -19.16 19.51
C TYR A 206 -0.29 -20.42 18.75
N ASN A 207 -1.00 -21.32 19.42
CA ASN A 207 -1.65 -22.49 18.82
C ASN A 207 -3.06 -22.10 18.30
N GLY A 208 -3.20 -21.02 17.58
CA GLY A 208 -4.46 -20.57 16.99
C GLY A 208 -4.39 -20.50 15.47
N ALA A 209 -5.46 -20.08 14.81
CA ALA A 209 -5.55 -19.98 13.34
C ALA A 209 -4.47 -19.09 12.68
N SER A 210 -3.65 -18.40 13.49
CA SER A 210 -2.41 -17.76 13.11
C SER A 210 -1.27 -18.33 13.95
N ASP A 211 -0.65 -19.41 13.52
CA ASP A 211 0.53 -20.08 14.13
C ASP A 211 1.77 -19.19 14.28
N LYS A 212 1.65 -18.02 14.91
CA LYS A 212 2.72 -17.04 14.87
C LYS A 212 3.29 -16.78 16.24
N THR A 213 4.59 -17.03 16.34
CA THR A 213 5.37 -16.72 17.51
C THR A 213 5.41 -15.20 17.74
N THR A 214 5.20 -14.78 18.97
CA THR A 214 5.25 -13.39 19.42
C THR A 214 6.21 -13.19 20.56
N LEU A 215 6.73 -11.99 20.68
CA LEU A 215 7.36 -11.47 21.90
C LEU A 215 6.30 -10.68 22.65
N ASN A 216 5.91 -11.14 23.83
CA ASN A 216 4.96 -10.45 24.68
C ASN A 216 5.68 -9.52 25.63
N PHE A 217 5.33 -8.26 25.56
CA PHE A 217 5.81 -7.19 26.42
C PHE A 217 4.74 -6.80 27.43
N ASN A 218 5.17 -6.54 28.64
CA ASN A 218 4.29 -6.08 29.71
C ASN A 218 4.81 -4.74 30.23
N ALA A 219 4.00 -3.70 30.04
CA ALA A 219 4.37 -2.34 30.44
C ALA A 219 4.65 -2.21 31.93
N THR A 220 3.94 -2.97 32.78
CA THR A 220 4.15 -2.96 34.25
C THR A 220 5.55 -3.49 34.61
N ASN A 221 6.07 -4.44 33.84
CA ASN A 221 7.43 -4.99 34.05
C ASN A 221 8.50 -4.20 33.33
N SER A 222 8.13 -3.16 32.57
CA SER A 222 9.05 -2.35 31.76
C SER A 222 9.90 -3.20 30.81
N ASN A 223 9.27 -4.22 30.18
CA ASN A 223 9.98 -5.10 29.27
C ASN A 223 10.53 -4.34 28.06
N ILE A 224 11.79 -4.55 27.75
CA ILE A 224 12.46 -3.86 26.64
C ILE A 224 13.63 -4.71 26.12
N LEU A 225 13.85 -4.67 24.82
CA LEU A 225 15.09 -5.15 24.19
C LEU A 225 15.86 -3.96 23.64
N ILE A 226 17.17 -4.01 23.71
CA ILE A 226 18.07 -2.93 23.27
C ILE A 226 18.99 -3.49 22.18
N SER A 227 19.10 -2.78 21.06
CA SER A 227 19.97 -3.21 19.95
C SER A 227 21.43 -3.30 20.38
N ASP A 228 22.15 -4.24 19.78
CA ASP A 228 23.59 -4.44 20.03
C ASP A 228 24.40 -3.25 19.53
N ASN A 229 24.05 -2.75 18.36
CA ASN A 229 24.75 -1.69 17.65
C ASN A 229 23.82 -0.52 17.30
N ASN A 230 24.43 0.61 16.99
CA ASN A 230 23.80 1.69 16.30
C ASN A 230 23.85 1.43 14.77
N PHE A 231 22.72 1.46 14.09
CA PHE A 231 22.63 1.12 12.67
C PHE A 231 21.94 2.20 11.81
N ILE A 232 21.45 3.26 12.41
CA ILE A 232 21.03 4.43 11.63
C ILE A 232 22.24 5.37 11.57
N THR A 233 22.97 5.28 10.45
CA THR A 233 24.19 6.06 10.21
C THR A 233 24.01 6.96 9.00
N GLY A 234 24.59 8.14 9.03
CA GLY A 234 24.54 9.12 7.94
C GLY A 234 24.75 10.55 8.44
N ALA A 235 24.91 11.52 7.54
CA ALA A 235 24.94 12.92 7.95
C ALA A 235 23.59 13.31 8.55
N PRO A 236 23.52 14.07 9.65
CA PRO A 236 22.26 14.43 10.32
C PRO A 236 21.23 15.10 9.41
N THR A 237 21.71 15.89 8.47
CA THR A 237 20.89 16.60 7.47
C THR A 237 20.31 15.67 6.40
N GLU A 238 20.86 14.46 6.25
CA GLU A 238 20.52 13.52 5.18
C GLU A 238 20.00 12.17 5.72
N LEU A 239 19.73 12.09 7.02
CA LEU A 239 19.31 10.85 7.65
C LEU A 239 17.96 10.37 7.08
N GLU A 240 18.06 9.35 6.26
CA GLU A 240 16.94 8.63 5.70
C GLU A 240 16.88 7.24 6.28
N PHE A 241 15.69 6.77 6.58
CA PHE A 241 15.47 5.40 7.03
C PHE A 241 14.03 4.95 6.80
N SER A 242 13.83 3.64 6.91
CA SER A 242 12.49 3.05 6.94
C SER A 242 12.42 2.01 8.05
N ILE A 243 11.36 2.05 8.84
CA ILE A 243 11.08 1.11 9.93
C ILE A 243 9.70 0.51 9.70
N PHE A 244 9.62 -0.81 9.74
CA PHE A 244 8.36 -1.56 9.67
C PHE A 244 8.23 -2.39 10.93
N GLU A 245 7.01 -2.49 11.44
CA GLU A 245 6.72 -3.40 12.54
C GLU A 245 5.40 -4.12 12.35
N VAL A 246 5.32 -5.30 12.92
CA VAL A 246 4.06 -6.03 13.15
C VAL A 246 3.89 -6.19 14.64
N SER A 247 2.88 -5.53 15.17
CA SER A 247 2.61 -5.55 16.60
C SER A 247 1.11 -5.63 16.90
N LYS A 248 0.80 -5.89 18.15
CA LYS A 248 -0.54 -5.82 18.74
C LYS A 248 -0.42 -5.05 20.03
N ILE A 249 -1.14 -3.97 20.16
CA ILE A 249 -1.13 -3.11 21.32
C ILE A 249 -2.41 -3.38 22.14
N ASN A 250 -2.27 -3.71 23.42
CA ASN A 250 -3.39 -4.02 24.30
C ASN A 250 -3.91 -2.79 25.04
N SER A 251 -3.06 -1.80 25.30
CA SER A 251 -3.44 -0.56 25.99
C SER A 251 -2.84 0.67 25.31
N VAL A 252 -3.43 1.85 25.56
CA VAL A 252 -2.98 3.11 24.97
C VAL A 252 -1.79 3.72 25.73
N SER A 253 -1.16 4.74 25.16
CA SER A 253 0.03 5.44 25.69
C SER A 253 1.31 4.59 25.76
N ASN A 254 1.44 3.61 24.86
CA ASN A 254 2.55 2.68 24.82
C ASN A 254 3.41 2.90 23.57
N ALA A 255 4.72 2.65 23.70
CA ALA A 255 5.65 2.63 22.58
C ALA A 255 6.04 1.19 22.25
N SER A 256 5.92 0.82 20.98
CA SER A 256 6.33 -0.50 20.46
C SER A 256 7.79 -0.50 20.04
N VAL A 257 8.22 0.58 19.39
CA VAL A 257 9.57 0.76 18.87
C VAL A 257 10.04 2.16 19.23
N GLY A 258 11.26 2.28 19.69
CA GLY A 258 11.82 3.56 20.08
C GLY A 258 13.30 3.69 19.76
N TYR A 259 13.73 4.91 19.64
CA TYR A 259 15.12 5.32 19.50
C TYR A 259 15.24 6.67 20.21
N TYR A 260 16.04 6.75 21.25
CA TYR A 260 16.15 7.97 22.04
C TYR A 260 17.60 8.29 22.37
N TYR A 261 17.96 9.56 22.25
CA TYR A 261 19.24 10.08 22.67
C TYR A 261 19.07 11.16 23.75
N ALA A 262 19.61 10.88 24.92
CA ALA A 262 19.38 11.70 26.11
C ALA A 262 20.10 13.06 26.08
N THR A 263 21.20 13.19 25.32
CA THR A 263 22.05 14.39 25.39
C THR A 263 21.49 15.57 24.58
N ASP A 264 20.93 15.32 23.41
CA ASP A 264 20.33 16.36 22.56
C ASP A 264 18.80 16.27 22.44
N GLY A 265 18.20 15.27 23.06
CA GLY A 265 16.76 15.06 23.02
C GLY A 265 16.21 14.50 21.73
N SER A 266 17.06 14.11 20.77
CA SER A 266 16.62 13.47 19.52
C SER A 266 15.98 12.09 19.79
N PHE A 267 14.89 11.79 19.09
CA PHE A 267 14.21 10.50 19.26
C PHE A 267 13.38 10.12 18.03
N ILE A 268 13.13 8.81 17.92
CA ILE A 268 12.07 8.20 17.11
C ILE A 268 11.20 7.39 18.06
N GLU A 269 9.91 7.44 17.84
CA GLU A 269 8.95 6.66 18.62
C GLU A 269 7.78 6.25 17.72
N MET A 270 7.43 4.97 17.78
CA MET A 270 6.24 4.40 17.16
C MET A 270 5.39 3.76 18.25
N GLY A 271 4.09 4.01 18.29
CA GLY A 271 3.21 3.48 19.31
C GLY A 271 1.88 4.21 19.40
N THR A 272 1.17 4.06 20.51
CA THR A 272 -0.11 4.75 20.72
C THR A 272 0.03 5.92 21.67
N ASN A 273 -0.68 7.01 21.39
CA ASN A 273 -0.81 8.15 22.29
C ASN A 273 -1.97 7.94 23.29
N ALA A 274 -2.12 8.88 24.23
CA ALA A 274 -3.17 8.84 25.25
C ALA A 274 -4.60 8.89 24.68
N GLY A 275 -4.76 9.40 23.46
CA GLY A 275 -6.04 9.43 22.74
C GLY A 275 -6.37 8.12 22.01
N GLY A 276 -5.52 7.10 22.10
CA GLY A 276 -5.71 5.81 21.44
C GLY A 276 -5.41 5.82 19.94
N ASN A 277 -4.76 6.86 19.43
CA ASN A 277 -4.29 6.90 18.05
C ASN A 277 -2.90 6.25 17.95
N TYR A 278 -2.65 5.50 16.89
CA TYR A 278 -1.28 5.11 16.59
C TYR A 278 -0.52 6.33 16.07
N GLU A 279 0.62 6.58 16.67
CA GLU A 279 1.41 7.78 16.46
C GLU A 279 2.85 7.43 16.16
N VAL A 280 3.39 8.12 15.18
CA VAL A 280 4.83 8.13 14.90
C VAL A 280 5.35 9.52 15.16
N SER A 281 6.35 9.62 16.01
CA SER A 281 6.98 10.88 16.39
C SER A 281 8.48 10.81 16.15
N VAL A 282 9.03 11.84 15.51
CA VAL A 282 10.46 12.04 15.31
C VAL A 282 10.81 13.43 15.81
N GLY A 283 11.69 13.50 16.78
CA GLY A 283 12.14 14.75 17.40
C GLY A 283 13.65 14.96 17.27
N ASP A 284 14.08 16.22 17.16
CA ASP A 284 15.50 16.62 17.12
C ASP A 284 15.97 17.30 18.43
N GLY A 285 15.13 17.23 19.47
CA GLY A 285 15.37 17.91 20.76
C GLY A 285 14.82 19.33 20.81
N THR A 286 14.57 19.99 19.69
CA THR A 286 14.00 21.34 19.60
C THR A 286 12.69 21.35 18.81
N SER A 287 12.59 20.53 17.77
CA SER A 287 11.44 20.42 16.88
C SER A 287 10.86 19.00 16.91
N LEU A 288 9.59 18.89 16.60
CA LEU A 288 8.86 17.62 16.59
C LEU A 288 8.11 17.48 15.26
N MET A 289 8.25 16.33 14.62
CA MET A 289 7.36 15.88 13.57
C MET A 289 6.52 14.71 14.10
N THR A 290 5.22 14.82 14.01
CA THR A 290 4.28 13.78 14.43
C THR A 290 3.27 13.52 13.33
N VAL A 291 3.00 12.24 13.08
CA VAL A 291 1.89 11.77 12.26
C VAL A 291 1.11 10.76 13.08
N ASN A 292 -0.21 10.85 13.05
CA ASN A 292 -1.06 9.88 13.73
C ASN A 292 -2.20 9.40 12.82
N THR A 293 -2.67 8.19 13.09
CA THR A 293 -3.91 7.66 12.55
C THR A 293 -5.09 8.23 13.34
N GLY A 294 -6.29 7.94 12.96
CA GLY A 294 -7.41 7.98 13.89
C GLY A 294 -7.27 6.92 14.99
N THR A 295 -8.29 6.77 15.81
CA THR A 295 -8.33 5.77 16.89
C THR A 295 -8.07 4.37 16.32
N VAL A 296 -7.10 3.66 16.90
CA VAL A 296 -6.76 2.28 16.52
C VAL A 296 -7.49 1.26 17.37
N ASN A 297 -7.66 0.08 16.81
CA ASN A 297 -8.26 -1.05 17.53
C ASN A 297 -7.20 -1.71 18.45
N THR A 298 -7.24 -1.41 19.73
CA THR A 298 -6.44 -2.15 20.71
C THR A 298 -6.83 -3.63 20.69
N GLY A 299 -5.86 -4.50 20.92
CA GLY A 299 -6.06 -5.95 20.91
C GLY A 299 -6.06 -6.59 19.52
N THR A 300 -5.89 -5.83 18.44
CA THR A 300 -5.72 -6.35 17.08
C THR A 300 -4.27 -6.21 16.60
N HIS A 301 -3.84 -7.12 15.71
CA HIS A 301 -2.54 -6.99 15.07
C HIS A 301 -2.59 -5.94 13.96
N HIS A 302 -1.50 -5.22 13.79
CA HIS A 302 -1.34 -4.22 12.74
C HIS A 302 0.08 -4.25 12.14
N ILE A 303 0.19 -3.68 10.96
CA ILE A 303 1.45 -3.33 10.31
C ILE A 303 1.57 -1.81 10.37
N ALA A 304 2.67 -1.32 10.88
CA ALA A 304 3.02 0.09 10.87
C ALA A 304 4.35 0.30 10.14
N ALA A 305 4.42 1.31 9.28
CA ALA A 305 5.62 1.63 8.51
C ALA A 305 5.92 3.13 8.57
N LEU A 306 7.08 3.46 9.11
CA LEU A 306 7.64 4.81 9.12
C LEU A 306 8.72 4.90 8.04
N ARG A 307 8.64 5.92 7.20
CA ARG A 307 9.68 6.29 6.24
C ARG A 307 10.05 7.74 6.43
N LYS A 308 11.35 8.03 6.56
CA LYS A 308 11.84 9.38 6.80
C LYS A 308 12.79 9.82 5.70
N THR A 309 12.61 11.04 5.21
CA THR A 309 13.62 11.83 4.51
C THR A 309 14.23 12.85 5.47
N SER A 310 15.14 13.71 4.99
CA SER A 310 15.69 14.79 5.79
C SER A 310 14.61 15.62 6.51
N GLN A 311 13.53 15.98 5.82
CA GLN A 311 12.53 16.94 6.29
C GLN A 311 11.10 16.42 6.36
N THR A 312 10.84 15.17 5.90
CA THR A 312 9.50 14.62 5.82
C THR A 312 9.44 13.23 6.44
N ILE A 313 8.42 12.98 7.23
CA ILE A 313 8.03 11.63 7.63
C ILE A 313 6.82 11.20 6.84
N HIS A 314 6.83 9.94 6.40
CA HIS A 314 5.72 9.25 5.76
C HIS A 314 5.33 8.07 6.64
N PHE A 315 4.05 7.84 6.78
CA PHE A 315 3.55 6.80 7.66
C PHE A 315 2.42 6.02 6.98
N ASP A 316 2.52 4.69 7.06
CA ASP A 316 1.50 3.76 6.60
C ASP A 316 1.05 2.89 7.79
N TYR A 317 -0.25 2.64 7.89
CA TYR A 317 -0.85 1.83 8.96
C TYR A 317 -1.95 0.94 8.41
N HIS A 318 -1.90 -0.34 8.75
CA HIS A 318 -2.85 -1.35 8.26
C HIS A 318 -3.24 -2.30 9.39
N ASP A 319 -4.52 -2.42 9.66
CA ASP A 319 -5.12 -3.44 10.52
C ASP A 319 -6.31 -4.11 9.82
N SER A 320 -7.04 -4.99 10.49
CA SER A 320 -8.20 -5.69 9.92
C SER A 320 -9.37 -4.77 9.52
N ALA A 321 -9.42 -3.53 9.99
CA ALA A 321 -10.49 -2.58 9.76
C ALA A 321 -10.02 -1.34 8.97
N ASN A 322 -8.74 -0.98 9.09
CA ASN A 322 -8.19 0.26 8.57
C ASN A 322 -7.00 0.01 7.64
N SER A 323 -6.96 0.73 6.54
CA SER A 323 -5.80 0.78 5.65
C SER A 323 -5.53 2.24 5.33
N ILE A 324 -4.50 2.80 5.95
CA ILE A 324 -4.10 4.19 5.80
C ILE A 324 -2.70 4.18 5.20
N SER A 325 -2.53 4.88 4.09
CA SER A 325 -1.25 4.94 3.39
C SER A 325 -0.82 6.38 3.18
N ASN A 326 0.49 6.59 3.31
CA ASN A 326 1.18 7.82 2.97
C ASN A 326 0.69 9.08 3.71
N LEU A 327 0.33 8.95 5.00
CA LEU A 327 0.21 10.12 5.85
C LEU A 327 1.57 10.82 5.94
N GLN A 328 1.59 12.15 5.88
CA GLN A 328 2.84 12.92 5.81
C GLN A 328 2.84 14.06 6.80
N ASN A 329 4.05 14.37 7.31
CA ASN A 329 4.35 15.63 7.98
C ASN A 329 5.72 16.13 7.51
N THR A 330 5.79 17.40 7.15
CA THR A 330 7.02 18.04 6.66
C THR A 330 7.37 19.22 7.55
N ASN A 331 8.63 19.27 7.99
CA ASN A 331 9.18 20.39 8.71
C ASN A 331 10.51 20.79 8.04
N PRO A 332 10.57 21.92 7.32
CA PRO A 332 11.72 22.31 6.53
C PRO A 332 12.96 22.70 7.36
N VAL A 333 12.78 22.94 8.66
CA VAL A 333 13.90 23.27 9.57
C VAL A 333 14.33 22.09 10.44
N PHE A 334 13.72 20.93 10.24
CA PHE A 334 13.99 19.74 11.03
C PHE A 334 15.33 19.10 10.66
N VAL A 335 16.22 18.94 11.63
CA VAL A 335 17.51 18.27 11.47
C VAL A 335 17.74 17.36 12.67
N LEU A 336 17.78 16.06 12.47
CA LEU A 336 18.21 15.14 13.52
C LEU A 336 19.65 15.45 13.93
N GLY A 337 19.90 15.57 15.24
CA GLY A 337 21.21 15.91 15.77
C GLY A 337 22.30 14.91 15.43
N THR A 338 23.55 15.35 15.37
CA THR A 338 24.74 14.49 15.13
C THR A 338 24.86 13.35 16.13
N SER A 339 24.35 13.55 17.32
CA SER A 339 24.36 12.59 18.41
C SER A 339 23.42 11.41 18.19
N PHE A 340 22.44 11.55 17.28
CA PHE A 340 21.50 10.47 16.95
C PHE A 340 22.21 9.20 16.47
N GLN A 341 23.37 9.36 15.84
CA GLN A 341 24.19 8.26 15.34
C GLN A 341 24.84 7.37 16.42
N ASN A 342 24.81 7.79 17.68
CA ASN A 342 25.50 7.08 18.76
C ASN A 342 24.56 6.28 19.68
N ASN A 343 23.30 6.20 19.33
CA ASN A 343 22.30 5.60 20.21
C ASN A 343 21.81 4.23 19.74
N LYS A 344 21.31 3.46 20.71
CA LYS A 344 20.76 2.14 20.49
C LYS A 344 19.27 2.20 20.24
N PHE A 345 18.84 1.39 19.31
CA PHE A 345 17.43 1.18 19.02
C PHE A 345 16.80 0.31 20.11
N THR A 346 15.54 0.56 20.44
CA THR A 346 14.80 -0.18 21.46
C THR A 346 13.52 -0.78 20.90
N VAL A 347 13.19 -1.94 21.38
CA VAL A 347 11.99 -2.70 21.00
C VAL A 347 11.21 -3.02 22.27
N GLY A 348 9.90 -2.78 22.24
CA GLY A 348 9.02 -2.95 23.38
C GLY A 348 8.97 -1.73 24.33
N GLY A 349 9.53 -0.60 23.92
CA GLY A 349 9.49 0.63 24.69
C GLY A 349 10.44 1.69 24.17
N THR A 350 10.41 2.85 24.83
CA THR A 350 11.35 3.95 24.56
C THR A 350 12.17 4.30 25.78
N GLN A 351 13.44 4.64 25.59
CA GLN A 351 14.29 5.17 26.66
C GLN A 351 13.98 6.65 26.99
N LYS A 352 13.15 7.32 26.20
CA LYS A 352 12.71 8.70 26.43
C LYS A 352 11.90 8.86 27.72
N SER A 353 11.10 7.85 28.05
CA SER A 353 10.24 7.87 29.22
C SER A 353 10.12 6.48 29.83
N ALA A 354 10.38 6.38 31.13
CA ALA A 354 10.21 5.13 31.87
C ALA A 354 8.77 4.61 31.93
N THR A 355 7.81 5.36 31.39
CA THR A 355 6.40 5.00 31.42
C THR A 355 5.84 4.55 30.06
N ARG A 356 6.66 4.61 28.99
CA ARG A 356 6.20 4.25 27.64
C ARG A 356 6.79 2.91 27.21
N TYR A 357 6.30 1.85 27.80
CA TYR A 357 6.61 0.48 27.41
C TYR A 357 5.41 -0.16 26.72
N LEU A 358 5.70 -1.06 25.78
CA LEU A 358 4.65 -1.82 25.11
C LEU A 358 3.91 -2.71 26.11
N ASP A 359 2.60 -2.62 26.10
CA ASP A 359 1.69 -3.63 26.63
C ASP A 359 1.06 -4.33 25.43
N GLY A 360 1.63 -5.47 25.04
CA GLY A 360 1.22 -6.12 23.82
C GLY A 360 2.20 -7.14 23.27
N ASP A 361 2.00 -7.50 22.04
CA ASP A 361 2.77 -8.49 21.30
C ASP A 361 3.52 -7.84 20.13
N LEU A 362 4.78 -8.23 19.93
CA LEU A 362 5.56 -7.87 18.77
C LEU A 362 5.98 -9.13 18.03
N GLN A 363 5.83 -9.11 16.72
CA GLN A 363 6.13 -10.25 15.86
C GLN A 363 7.37 -10.02 15.01
N GLU A 364 7.51 -8.83 14.45
CA GLU A 364 8.63 -8.51 13.54
C GLU A 364 8.93 -7.02 13.52
N VAL A 365 10.22 -6.68 13.42
CA VAL A 365 10.73 -5.33 13.14
C VAL A 365 11.75 -5.40 12.02
N ILE A 366 11.62 -4.52 11.04
CA ILE A 366 12.50 -4.44 9.87
C ILE A 366 12.97 -3.01 9.73
N ILE A 367 14.27 -2.80 9.58
CA ILE A 367 14.87 -1.46 9.50
C ILE A 367 15.80 -1.38 8.30
N TYR A 368 15.63 -0.32 7.51
CA TYR A 368 16.49 0.06 6.40
C TYR A 368 17.15 1.41 6.70
N ASP A 369 18.41 1.56 6.29
CA ASP A 369 19.20 2.80 6.41
C ASP A 369 18.91 3.83 5.29
N LYS A 370 17.80 3.67 4.62
CA LYS A 370 17.30 4.58 3.57
C LYS A 370 15.79 4.68 3.59
N LYS A 371 15.26 5.76 3.04
CA LYS A 371 13.84 5.81 2.71
C LYS A 371 13.55 4.86 1.56
N LEU A 372 12.73 3.84 1.79
CA LEU A 372 12.19 3.02 0.71
C LEU A 372 11.19 3.84 -0.11
N ASN A 373 11.21 3.65 -1.43
CA ASN A 373 10.17 4.18 -2.30
C ASN A 373 8.83 3.47 -2.05
N ASP A 374 7.75 4.00 -2.60
CA ASP A 374 6.41 3.44 -2.36
C ASP A 374 6.26 1.99 -2.85
N PHE A 375 6.94 1.64 -3.94
CA PHE A 375 6.91 0.29 -4.49
C PHE A 375 7.61 -0.73 -3.57
N ASP A 376 8.82 -0.41 -3.08
CA ASP A 376 9.55 -1.29 -2.17
C ASP A 376 8.86 -1.35 -0.79
N THR A 377 8.26 -0.24 -0.35
CA THR A 377 7.40 -0.20 0.85
C THR A 377 6.23 -1.16 0.72
N ALA A 378 5.51 -1.12 -0.41
CA ALA A 378 4.40 -2.02 -0.68
C ALA A 378 4.82 -3.50 -0.68
N LYS A 379 6.04 -3.82 -1.15
CA LYS A 379 6.60 -5.19 -1.10
C LYS A 379 6.80 -5.67 0.34
N VAL A 380 7.36 -4.83 1.21
CA VAL A 380 7.57 -5.17 2.61
C VAL A 380 6.23 -5.35 3.33
N ILE A 381 5.28 -4.43 3.11
CA ILE A 381 3.93 -4.53 3.67
C ILE A 381 3.21 -5.80 3.18
N ASP A 382 3.30 -6.13 1.88
CA ASP A 382 2.71 -7.36 1.32
C ASP A 382 3.37 -8.63 1.91
N TYR A 383 4.71 -8.62 2.09
CA TYR A 383 5.40 -9.70 2.80
C TYR A 383 4.86 -9.87 4.21
N LEU A 384 4.78 -8.80 4.98
CA LEU A 384 4.29 -8.83 6.35
C LEU A 384 2.82 -9.27 6.41
N ASN A 385 1.96 -8.75 5.52
CA ASN A 385 0.57 -9.15 5.47
C ASN A 385 0.37 -10.62 5.07
N LYS A 386 1.12 -11.13 4.09
CA LYS A 386 1.08 -12.55 3.73
C LYS A 386 1.55 -13.45 4.86
N LYS A 387 2.59 -13.03 5.56
CA LYS A 387 3.15 -13.78 6.70
C LYS A 387 2.20 -13.75 7.89
N TYR A 388 1.61 -12.59 8.21
CA TYR A 388 0.85 -12.37 9.45
C TYR A 388 -0.66 -12.31 9.26
N ARG A 389 -1.18 -12.23 8.04
CA ARG A 389 -2.61 -12.21 7.70
C ARG A 389 -3.38 -11.14 8.47
N ILE A 390 -2.89 -9.90 8.41
CA ILE A 390 -3.43 -8.80 9.19
C ILE A 390 -4.74 -8.28 8.58
N TYR A 391 -4.81 -8.21 7.25
CA TYR A 391 -5.98 -7.70 6.51
C TYR A 391 -6.16 -8.40 5.15
#